data_506896c22b2cf79210408085b2b1513b
#
_entry.id   506896c22b2cf79210408085b2b1513b
#
_cell.length_a   1.000
_cell.length_b   1.000
_cell.length_c   1.000
_cell.angle_alpha   90.00
_cell.angle_beta   90.00
_cell.angle_gamma   90.00
#
_symmetry.space_group_name_H-M   'P 1'
#
loop_
_entity.id
_entity.type
_entity.pdbx_description
1 polymer ?
#
loop_
_entity_poly.entity_id
_entity_poly.type
_entity_poly.pdbx_seq_one_letter_code
_entity_poly.pdbx_strand_id
1 'polypeptide(L)'
;MTAFPSHQPGTTSASGPPQGCPAHARAGGTDHLARLFGPEVAHDAPGFFERLRREHGPVAPVLVDGDLPAWLVLGYRENLDVLRTPTRFSHDSRIWHCFREGRVPADSPLMPALAWQPVCLFMDGTEHERLRLAINESMARFDRRGIRRCVTRSANQLIDAFVADGRADLVRQFAEQLPMLVLTQLLGMPDEAGPRLVEATRDLLKGSETAVESNAFLMAALEQLVARKRDAPGPDFTSWLMSHPTRLTDEEVAQHLRIVALAANENTTNLTANTLRMVLTDPRFRASLTGGSMTLPDALEQMLWDEPPTSVLPARWATGDTELGGQSVRAGDMLLLGLAPGNGDPVIRPDRSVPMHGNRSHLAFSSGPHECPGQDIGRAIVDTGIDVLLMRLPDIDLAVPEGDLTWVSHWIARHLRALPVKFTPGVPASADASGDGADGPHDLRESAGGGPLVAGGGGAGAPPPRGARGPDG
;
A
#
# COMPACT_ATOMS: atom_id res chain seq x y z
N MET A 1 31.70 -31.40 -13.75
CA MET A 1 32.14 -32.28 -12.66
C MET A 1 33.32 -31.63 -11.98
N THR A 2 33.08 -30.91 -10.92
CA THR A 2 34.11 -30.46 -9.94
C THR A 2 33.43 -30.49 -8.57
N ALA A 3 33.98 -31.37 -7.73
CA ALA A 3 33.47 -31.77 -6.44
C ALA A 3 33.66 -30.64 -5.40
N PHE A 4 32.64 -30.39 -4.57
CA PHE A 4 32.74 -29.59 -3.33
C PHE A 4 33.29 -30.46 -2.20
N PRO A 5 34.17 -29.94 -1.33
CA PRO A 5 34.67 -30.68 -0.19
C PRO A 5 33.62 -30.72 0.94
N SER A 6 33.42 -31.93 1.47
CA SER A 6 32.63 -32.24 2.65
C SER A 6 33.23 -31.62 3.92
N HIS A 7 32.51 -30.70 4.58
CA HIS A 7 32.81 -30.26 5.93
C HIS A 7 32.04 -31.10 6.96
N GLN A 8 32.77 -31.71 7.90
CA GLN A 8 32.20 -32.35 9.08
C GLN A 8 31.68 -31.29 10.06
N PRO A 9 30.61 -31.56 10.81
CA PRO A 9 30.09 -30.64 11.81
C PRO A 9 30.98 -30.67 13.06
N GLY A 10 31.70 -29.61 13.26
CA GLY A 10 32.36 -29.33 14.54
C GLY A 10 31.32 -28.87 15.56
N THR A 11 31.28 -29.52 16.70
CA THR A 11 30.55 -29.15 17.90
C THR A 11 30.97 -27.74 18.34
N THR A 12 30.25 -26.71 18.03
CA THR A 12 30.42 -25.36 18.59
C THR A 12 29.52 -25.21 19.81
N SER A 13 30.15 -25.00 20.95
CA SER A 13 29.56 -24.54 22.21
C SER A 13 28.63 -23.33 21.92
N ALA A 14 27.42 -23.38 22.49
CA ALA A 14 26.47 -22.27 22.49
C ALA A 14 27.17 -21.03 23.12
N SER A 15 27.61 -20.12 22.25
CA SER A 15 27.97 -18.76 22.67
C SER A 15 26.65 -18.00 22.88
N GLY A 16 26.50 -17.42 24.08
CA GLY A 16 25.36 -16.57 24.41
C GLY A 16 25.16 -15.45 23.39
N PRO A 17 23.96 -14.84 23.35
CA PRO A 17 23.60 -13.83 22.34
C PRO A 17 24.63 -12.69 22.35
N PRO A 18 24.98 -12.16 21.16
CA PRO A 18 25.93 -11.05 21.06
C PRO A 18 25.42 -9.84 21.85
N GLN A 19 26.29 -9.28 22.70
CA GLN A 19 26.01 -8.05 23.44
C GLN A 19 25.93 -6.88 22.43
N GLY A 20 24.75 -6.57 21.94
CA GLY A 20 24.72 -5.60 20.85
C GLY A 20 23.44 -4.80 20.67
N CYS A 21 22.30 -5.40 20.83
CA CYS A 21 21.03 -4.69 20.71
C CYS A 21 20.53 -4.22 22.09
N PRO A 22 20.13 -2.95 22.29
CA PRO A 22 19.57 -2.51 23.58
C PRO A 22 18.30 -3.25 23.99
N ALA A 23 17.58 -3.88 23.08
CA ALA A 23 16.57 -4.87 23.39
C ALA A 23 17.13 -6.05 24.22
N HIS A 24 18.44 -6.32 24.15
CA HIS A 24 19.14 -7.34 24.91
C HIS A 24 19.98 -6.80 26.08
N ALA A 25 20.22 -5.49 26.15
CA ALA A 25 21.15 -4.88 27.10
C ALA A 25 20.58 -4.59 28.49
N ARG A 26 19.28 -4.75 28.71
CA ARG A 26 18.71 -4.81 30.05
C ARG A 26 18.79 -6.25 30.53
N ALA A 27 19.55 -6.47 31.59
CA ALA A 27 19.83 -7.77 32.21
C ALA A 27 18.50 -8.55 32.45
N GLY A 28 18.14 -9.48 31.54
CA GLY A 28 16.91 -10.24 31.66
C GLY A 28 16.50 -11.06 30.43
N GLY A 29 17.29 -11.16 29.38
CA GLY A 29 16.90 -11.95 28.19
C GLY A 29 15.76 -11.29 27.35
N THR A 30 15.34 -11.93 26.26
CA THR A 30 14.26 -11.45 25.38
C THR A 30 12.85 -11.73 25.91
N ASP A 31 12.72 -12.53 26.99
CA ASP A 31 11.44 -13.04 27.50
C ASP A 31 10.45 -11.96 27.98
N HIS A 32 10.94 -10.77 28.28
CA HIS A 32 10.14 -9.63 28.73
C HIS A 32 9.74 -8.68 27.60
N LEU A 33 10.23 -8.89 26.36
CA LEU A 33 9.91 -8.03 25.23
C LEU A 33 8.56 -8.43 24.65
N ALA A 34 7.78 -7.40 24.24
CA ALA A 34 6.49 -7.60 23.63
C ALA A 34 6.65 -8.20 22.22
N ARG A 35 5.87 -9.27 21.94
CA ARG A 35 5.82 -9.92 20.64
C ARG A 35 4.74 -9.28 19.78
N LEU A 36 5.10 -8.87 18.56
CA LEU A 36 4.11 -8.35 17.59
C LEU A 36 3.25 -9.45 16.96
N PHE A 37 3.56 -10.69 17.20
CA PHE A 37 2.80 -11.86 16.76
C PHE A 37 2.15 -12.54 17.96
N GLY A 38 0.90 -12.97 17.79
CA GLY A 38 0.19 -13.67 18.86
C GLY A 38 -1.17 -13.07 19.19
N PRO A 39 -1.88 -13.70 20.16
CA PRO A 39 -3.28 -13.40 20.42
C PRO A 39 -3.53 -12.00 20.97
N GLU A 40 -2.57 -11.41 21.66
CA GLU A 40 -2.73 -10.11 22.31
C GLU A 40 -2.90 -8.99 21.26
N VAL A 41 -1.98 -8.92 20.27
CA VAL A 41 -2.07 -7.96 19.17
C VAL A 41 -3.29 -8.26 18.30
N ALA A 42 -3.59 -9.53 18.08
CA ALA A 42 -4.75 -9.93 17.29
C ALA A 42 -6.08 -9.49 17.93
N HIS A 43 -6.16 -9.49 19.28
CA HIS A 43 -7.36 -9.12 20.01
C HIS A 43 -7.56 -7.61 20.11
N ASP A 44 -6.53 -6.86 20.51
CA ASP A 44 -6.60 -5.40 20.73
C ASP A 44 -5.27 -4.73 20.33
N ALA A 45 -5.05 -4.56 19.04
CA ALA A 45 -3.86 -3.88 18.54
C ALA A 45 -3.75 -2.41 19.01
N PRO A 46 -4.83 -1.59 19.03
CA PRO A 46 -4.74 -0.23 19.53
C PRO A 46 -4.33 -0.15 21.01
N GLY A 47 -4.93 -0.96 21.86
CA GLY A 47 -4.57 -1.02 23.30
C GLY A 47 -3.15 -1.53 23.52
N PHE A 48 -2.71 -2.50 22.72
CA PHE A 48 -1.34 -3.00 22.73
C PHE A 48 -0.32 -1.89 22.38
N PHE A 49 -0.54 -1.15 21.31
CA PHE A 49 0.36 -0.06 20.92
C PHE A 49 0.38 1.08 21.94
N GLU A 50 -0.77 1.39 22.53
CA GLU A 50 -0.87 2.44 23.55
C GLU A 50 -0.16 2.05 24.86
N ARG A 51 -0.22 0.77 25.25
CA ARG A 51 0.56 0.24 26.37
C ARG A 51 2.06 0.38 26.11
N LEU A 52 2.55 -0.05 24.94
CA LEU A 52 3.95 0.09 24.58
C LEU A 52 4.42 1.55 24.59
N ARG A 53 3.58 2.48 24.09
CA ARG A 53 3.90 3.92 24.13
C ARG A 53 4.02 4.45 25.56
N ARG A 54 3.15 4.02 26.47
CA ARG A 54 3.23 4.42 27.89
C ARG A 54 4.49 3.85 28.58
N GLU A 55 4.89 2.65 28.25
CA GLU A 55 6.02 1.96 28.87
C GLU A 55 7.39 2.42 28.32
N HIS A 56 7.47 2.69 27.02
CA HIS A 56 8.74 2.92 26.31
C HIS A 56 8.85 4.29 25.64
N GLY A 57 7.76 5.07 25.59
CA GLY A 57 7.72 6.30 24.80
C GLY A 57 7.42 6.06 23.32
N PRO A 58 7.87 6.98 22.46
CA PRO A 58 7.53 6.94 21.03
C PRO A 58 8.24 5.85 20.22
N VAL A 59 9.21 5.14 20.81
CA VAL A 59 9.94 4.04 20.17
C VAL A 59 10.09 2.90 21.19
N ALA A 60 9.57 1.72 20.86
CA ALA A 60 9.51 0.57 21.74
C ALA A 60 10.35 -0.60 21.20
N PRO A 61 11.10 -1.33 22.04
CA PRO A 61 11.73 -2.59 21.64
C PRO A 61 10.67 -3.70 21.57
N VAL A 62 10.70 -4.48 20.49
CA VAL A 62 9.72 -5.55 20.23
C VAL A 62 10.40 -6.76 19.61
N LEU A 63 9.67 -7.88 19.55
CA LEU A 63 10.05 -9.06 18.79
C LEU A 63 9.07 -9.27 17.63
N VAL A 64 9.62 -9.61 16.46
CA VAL A 64 8.86 -10.11 15.31
C VAL A 64 9.01 -11.62 15.20
N ASP A 65 8.30 -12.23 14.25
CA ASP A 65 8.29 -13.67 14.02
C ASP A 65 9.71 -14.27 14.04
N GLY A 66 9.87 -15.38 14.78
CA GLY A 66 11.16 -15.98 15.05
C GLY A 66 11.92 -15.34 16.21
N ASP A 67 11.22 -14.57 17.06
CA ASP A 67 11.80 -13.83 18.20
C ASP A 67 12.96 -12.89 17.77
N LEU A 68 12.89 -12.35 16.55
CA LEU A 68 13.88 -11.43 16.04
C LEU A 68 13.64 -10.01 16.57
N PRO A 69 14.66 -9.32 17.09
CA PRO A 69 14.50 -8.00 17.69
C PRO A 69 14.30 -6.91 16.65
N ALA A 70 13.43 -5.97 16.99
CA ALA A 70 13.15 -4.78 16.20
C ALA A 70 12.76 -3.60 17.09
N TRP A 71 12.80 -2.40 16.53
CA TRP A 71 12.28 -1.19 17.12
C TRP A 71 10.94 -0.83 16.49
N LEU A 72 9.86 -0.75 17.27
CA LEU A 72 8.57 -0.27 16.79
C LEU A 72 8.46 1.23 17.03
N VAL A 73 8.32 2.00 15.95
CA VAL A 73 8.18 3.46 15.98
C VAL A 73 6.70 3.80 16.13
N LEU A 74 6.31 4.29 17.30
CA LEU A 74 4.93 4.58 17.69
C LEU A 74 4.57 6.06 17.56
N GLY A 75 5.57 6.96 17.70
CA GLY A 75 5.35 8.40 17.62
C GLY A 75 5.21 8.88 16.19
N TYR A 76 4.33 9.87 15.94
CA TYR A 76 4.13 10.45 14.62
C TYR A 76 5.38 11.15 14.09
N ARG A 77 6.04 11.93 14.94
CA ARG A 77 7.26 12.69 14.58
C ARG A 77 8.42 11.76 14.28
N GLU A 78 8.58 10.72 15.08
CA GLU A 78 9.63 9.72 14.91
C GLU A 78 9.42 8.91 13.64
N ASN A 79 8.17 8.56 13.28
CA ASN A 79 7.85 7.98 11.98
C ASN A 79 8.27 8.91 10.83
N LEU A 80 7.95 10.20 10.90
CA LEU A 80 8.36 11.17 9.88
C LEU A 80 9.89 11.33 9.80
N ASP A 81 10.60 11.31 10.94
CA ASP A 81 12.07 11.36 10.95
C ASP A 81 12.66 10.16 10.21
N VAL A 82 12.20 8.95 10.53
CA VAL A 82 12.67 7.73 9.84
C VAL A 82 12.33 7.76 8.36
N LEU A 83 11.10 8.12 7.99
CA LEU A 83 10.61 8.13 6.61
C LEU A 83 11.34 9.13 5.70
N ARG A 84 11.81 10.24 6.26
CA ARG A 84 12.41 11.36 5.51
C ARG A 84 13.93 11.37 5.52
N THR A 85 14.57 10.45 6.25
CA THR A 85 16.02 10.42 6.43
C THR A 85 16.63 9.09 5.97
N PRO A 86 16.57 8.74 4.67
CA PRO A 86 17.08 7.46 4.17
C PRO A 86 18.58 7.30 4.35
N THR A 87 19.32 8.40 4.55
CA THR A 87 20.74 8.36 4.89
C THR A 87 21.02 7.80 6.30
N ARG A 88 20.05 7.88 7.21
CA ARG A 88 20.12 7.28 8.56
C ARG A 88 19.38 5.95 8.64
N PHE A 89 18.34 5.77 7.84
CA PHE A 89 17.42 4.63 7.89
C PHE A 89 17.18 4.10 6.48
N SER A 90 18.01 3.15 6.09
CA SER A 90 18.03 2.57 4.74
C SER A 90 16.87 1.61 4.52
N HIS A 91 16.49 1.42 3.27
CA HIS A 91 15.57 0.37 2.79
C HIS A 91 16.29 -0.92 2.39
N ASP A 92 17.63 -0.93 2.40
CA ASP A 92 18.43 -2.09 2.01
C ASP A 92 18.51 -3.12 3.14
N SER A 93 17.72 -4.19 3.01
CA SER A 93 17.66 -5.26 4.01
C SER A 93 19.00 -6.02 4.18
N ARG A 94 19.92 -5.91 3.24
CA ARG A 94 21.21 -6.58 3.29
C ARG A 94 22.11 -6.05 4.41
N ILE A 95 21.84 -4.84 4.93
CA ILE A 95 22.54 -4.29 6.09
C ILE A 95 22.02 -4.81 7.42
N TRP A 96 20.87 -5.51 7.44
CA TRP A 96 20.30 -6.06 8.68
C TRP A 96 21.24 -7.04 9.36
N HIS A 97 21.60 -6.77 10.62
CA HIS A 97 22.54 -7.60 11.34
C HIS A 97 22.04 -9.06 11.50
N CYS A 98 20.73 -9.28 11.68
CA CYS A 98 20.17 -10.64 11.76
C CYS A 98 20.34 -11.45 10.47
N PHE A 99 20.28 -10.82 9.29
CA PHE A 99 20.60 -11.49 8.02
C PHE A 99 22.10 -11.80 7.93
N ARG A 100 22.93 -10.82 8.28
CA ARG A 100 24.39 -10.95 8.20
C ARG A 100 24.94 -12.01 9.16
N GLU A 101 24.26 -12.23 10.28
CA GLU A 101 24.59 -13.23 11.31
C GLU A 101 23.91 -14.60 11.04
N GLY A 102 23.13 -14.75 9.97
CA GLY A 102 22.42 -15.99 9.63
C GLY A 102 21.33 -16.38 10.64
N ARG A 103 20.78 -15.41 11.36
CA ARG A 103 19.72 -15.63 12.38
C ARG A 103 18.33 -15.71 11.79
N VAL A 104 18.15 -15.29 10.54
CA VAL A 104 16.87 -15.36 9.84
C VAL A 104 16.82 -16.64 9.02
N PRO A 105 15.96 -17.61 9.34
CA PRO A 105 15.82 -18.83 8.56
C PRO A 105 15.35 -18.52 7.12
N ALA A 106 15.79 -19.33 6.16
CA ALA A 106 15.41 -19.15 4.75
C ALA A 106 13.91 -19.33 4.51
N ASP A 107 13.24 -20.13 5.36
CA ASP A 107 11.79 -20.37 5.37
C ASP A 107 11.02 -19.45 6.31
N SER A 108 11.67 -18.40 6.85
CA SER A 108 11.02 -17.43 7.71
C SER A 108 9.83 -16.76 7.01
N PRO A 109 8.67 -16.60 7.67
CA PRO A 109 7.51 -15.90 7.13
C PRO A 109 7.79 -14.41 6.83
N LEU A 110 8.90 -13.87 7.34
CA LEU A 110 9.34 -12.50 7.05
C LEU A 110 10.04 -12.36 5.69
N MET A 111 10.57 -13.45 5.11
CA MET A 111 11.35 -13.40 3.87
C MET A 111 10.61 -12.75 2.70
N PRO A 112 9.32 -13.03 2.43
CA PRO A 112 8.61 -12.40 1.32
C PRO A 112 8.54 -10.88 1.41
N ALA A 113 8.52 -10.33 2.63
CA ALA A 113 8.44 -8.89 2.90
C ALA A 113 9.81 -8.22 3.05
N LEU A 114 10.84 -8.95 3.50
CA LEU A 114 12.12 -8.38 3.90
C LEU A 114 13.29 -8.76 2.98
N ALA A 115 13.19 -9.83 2.16
CA ALA A 115 14.25 -10.20 1.23
C ALA A 115 14.47 -9.08 0.19
N TRP A 116 15.71 -8.68 0.03
CA TRP A 116 16.09 -7.67 -0.96
C TRP A 116 15.71 -8.10 -2.38
N GLN A 117 15.17 -7.16 -3.14
CA GLN A 117 14.80 -7.34 -4.55
C GLN A 117 15.26 -6.10 -5.35
N PRO A 118 15.50 -6.22 -6.67
CA PRO A 118 15.95 -5.11 -7.51
C PRO A 118 14.80 -4.15 -7.86
N VAL A 119 14.15 -3.60 -6.85
CA VAL A 119 13.04 -2.64 -6.99
C VAL A 119 13.28 -1.41 -6.13
N CYS A 120 12.67 -0.29 -6.50
CA CYS A 120 12.87 0.98 -5.79
C CYS A 120 12.54 0.90 -4.28
N LEU A 121 11.68 -0.06 -3.88
CA LEU A 121 11.30 -0.25 -2.47
C LEU A 121 12.50 -0.63 -1.58
N PHE A 122 13.48 -1.36 -2.12
CA PHE A 122 14.66 -1.85 -1.37
C PHE A 122 15.94 -1.08 -1.69
N MET A 123 15.81 0.11 -2.30
CA MET A 123 16.95 0.93 -2.70
C MET A 123 16.86 2.33 -2.13
N ASP A 124 18.02 2.97 -1.97
CA ASP A 124 18.16 4.36 -1.56
C ASP A 124 19.04 5.13 -2.55
N GLY A 125 19.09 6.46 -2.43
CA GLY A 125 19.95 7.35 -3.23
C GLY A 125 19.65 7.27 -4.72
N THR A 126 20.70 7.35 -5.54
CA THR A 126 20.60 7.51 -6.99
C THR A 126 19.84 6.37 -7.69
N GLU A 127 20.01 5.12 -7.23
CA GLU A 127 19.28 4.00 -7.83
C GLU A 127 17.79 4.05 -7.48
N HIS A 128 17.45 4.41 -6.24
CA HIS A 128 16.06 4.69 -5.89
C HIS A 128 15.48 5.80 -6.78
N GLU A 129 16.18 6.92 -6.91
CA GLU A 129 15.76 8.07 -7.73
C GLU A 129 15.50 7.66 -9.19
N ARG A 130 16.41 6.89 -9.79
CA ARG A 130 16.30 6.40 -11.18
C ARG A 130 15.04 5.58 -11.40
N LEU A 131 14.83 4.58 -10.54
CA LEU A 131 13.67 3.68 -10.64
C LEU A 131 12.36 4.39 -10.29
N ARG A 132 12.40 5.22 -9.24
CA ARG A 132 11.24 5.97 -8.77
C ARG A 132 10.74 7.00 -9.79
N LEU A 133 11.65 7.66 -10.49
CA LEU A 133 11.30 8.60 -11.55
C LEU A 133 10.48 7.92 -12.65
N ALA A 134 10.93 6.75 -13.10
CA ALA A 134 10.18 5.96 -14.09
C ALA A 134 8.77 5.61 -13.64
N ILE A 135 8.61 5.19 -12.38
CA ILE A 135 7.31 4.84 -11.81
C ILE A 135 6.41 6.08 -11.73
N ASN A 136 6.91 7.17 -11.17
CA ASN A 136 6.12 8.38 -10.96
C ASN A 136 5.66 8.98 -12.30
N GLU A 137 6.57 9.13 -13.28
CA GLU A 137 6.23 9.69 -14.58
C GLU A 137 5.29 8.76 -15.39
N SER A 138 5.46 7.44 -15.27
CA SER A 138 4.55 6.49 -15.91
C SER A 138 3.16 6.52 -15.26
N MET A 139 3.06 6.58 -13.94
CA MET A 139 1.76 6.69 -13.25
C MET A 139 1.06 8.03 -13.51
N ALA A 140 1.81 9.12 -13.66
CA ALA A 140 1.26 10.44 -13.96
C ALA A 140 0.60 10.52 -15.36
N ARG A 141 0.83 9.53 -16.24
CA ARG A 141 0.20 9.45 -17.57
C ARG A 141 -1.23 8.94 -17.53
N PHE A 142 -1.68 8.38 -16.41
CA PHE A 142 -3.06 7.96 -16.28
C PHE A 142 -4.02 9.14 -16.15
N ASP A 143 -5.02 9.18 -17.02
CA ASP A 143 -6.13 10.13 -16.91
C ASP A 143 -7.08 9.71 -15.77
N ARG A 144 -7.40 10.67 -14.89
CA ARG A 144 -8.33 10.43 -13.77
C ARG A 144 -9.72 9.99 -14.22
N ARG A 145 -10.21 10.50 -15.34
CA ARG A 145 -11.52 10.12 -15.90
C ARG A 145 -11.48 8.69 -16.44
N GLY A 146 -10.37 8.32 -17.11
CA GLY A 146 -10.16 6.97 -17.58
C GLY A 146 -10.12 5.96 -16.44
N ILE A 147 -9.40 6.26 -15.34
CA ILE A 147 -9.39 5.42 -14.13
C ILE A 147 -10.83 5.24 -13.59
N ARG A 148 -11.58 6.34 -13.42
CA ARG A 148 -12.97 6.27 -12.94
C ARG A 148 -13.86 5.41 -13.83
N ARG A 149 -13.79 5.57 -15.17
CA ARG A 149 -14.55 4.72 -16.11
C ARG A 149 -14.19 3.24 -15.97
N CYS A 150 -12.89 2.93 -15.86
CA CYS A 150 -12.40 1.58 -15.61
C CYS A 150 -13.00 1.00 -14.33
N VAL A 151 -12.88 1.72 -13.21
CA VAL A 151 -13.42 1.30 -11.90
C VAL A 151 -14.94 1.11 -11.97
N THR A 152 -15.67 2.05 -12.56
CA THR A 152 -17.14 1.97 -12.70
C THR A 152 -17.57 0.71 -13.47
N ARG A 153 -16.89 0.39 -14.57
CA ARG A 153 -17.16 -0.82 -15.36
C ARG A 153 -16.91 -2.08 -14.55
N SER A 154 -15.73 -2.18 -13.91
CA SER A 154 -15.37 -3.34 -13.07
C SER A 154 -16.31 -3.49 -11.85
N ALA A 155 -16.67 -2.39 -11.20
CA ALA A 155 -17.61 -2.41 -10.08
C ALA A 155 -19.00 -2.90 -10.50
N ASN A 156 -19.55 -2.39 -11.62
CA ASN A 156 -20.82 -2.86 -12.15
C ASN A 156 -20.80 -4.35 -12.50
N GLN A 157 -19.74 -4.83 -13.16
CA GLN A 157 -19.57 -6.24 -13.46
C GLN A 157 -19.61 -7.12 -12.19
N LEU A 158 -18.94 -6.69 -11.12
CA LEU A 158 -18.93 -7.42 -9.85
C LEU A 158 -20.32 -7.40 -9.17
N ILE A 159 -20.99 -6.25 -9.17
CA ILE A 159 -22.34 -6.11 -8.58
C ILE A 159 -23.34 -6.97 -9.35
N ASP A 160 -23.28 -6.98 -10.67
CA ASP A 160 -24.17 -7.79 -11.53
C ASP A 160 -24.08 -9.29 -11.22
N ALA A 161 -22.94 -9.77 -10.70
CA ALA A 161 -22.75 -11.16 -10.34
C ALA A 161 -23.54 -11.59 -9.09
N PHE A 162 -23.96 -10.65 -8.22
CA PHE A 162 -24.64 -10.98 -6.97
C PHE A 162 -25.92 -10.17 -6.72
N VAL A 163 -26.24 -9.17 -7.52
CA VAL A 163 -27.38 -8.27 -7.25
C VAL A 163 -28.72 -8.99 -7.21
N ALA A 164 -28.87 -10.10 -7.94
CA ALA A 164 -30.08 -10.90 -7.96
C ALA A 164 -30.29 -11.72 -6.68
N ASP A 165 -29.22 -11.98 -5.91
CA ASP A 165 -29.27 -12.83 -4.74
C ASP A 165 -29.80 -12.13 -3.47
N GLY A 166 -29.86 -10.78 -3.48
CA GLY A 166 -30.28 -9.96 -2.35
C GLY A 166 -29.35 -10.02 -1.12
N ARG A 167 -28.18 -10.63 -1.28
CA ARG A 167 -27.16 -10.79 -0.25
C ARG A 167 -25.80 -10.99 -0.90
N ALA A 168 -24.73 -10.58 -0.21
CA ALA A 168 -23.35 -10.78 -0.66
C ALA A 168 -22.39 -10.78 0.53
N ASP A 169 -21.20 -11.32 0.33
CA ASP A 169 -20.00 -11.02 1.13
C ASP A 169 -19.15 -10.01 0.38
N LEU A 170 -19.20 -8.75 0.79
CA LEU A 170 -18.51 -7.67 0.09
C LEU A 170 -16.98 -7.77 0.15
N VAL A 171 -16.40 -8.49 1.11
CA VAL A 171 -14.95 -8.74 1.09
C VAL A 171 -14.60 -9.61 -0.10
N ARG A 172 -15.24 -10.78 -0.23
CA ARG A 172 -14.89 -11.76 -1.25
C ARG A 172 -15.39 -11.41 -2.64
N GLN A 173 -16.62 -10.87 -2.74
CA GLN A 173 -17.31 -10.67 -4.01
C GLN A 173 -17.08 -9.28 -4.61
N PHE A 174 -16.53 -8.34 -3.81
CA PHE A 174 -16.30 -6.98 -4.27
C PHE A 174 -14.89 -6.46 -3.93
N ALA A 175 -14.53 -6.30 -2.65
CA ALA A 175 -13.31 -5.63 -2.24
C ALA A 175 -12.02 -6.35 -2.66
N GLU A 176 -11.97 -7.69 -2.59
CA GLU A 176 -10.82 -8.50 -3.05
C GLU A 176 -10.67 -8.53 -4.58
N GLN A 177 -11.77 -8.30 -5.31
CA GLN A 177 -11.80 -8.44 -6.77
C GLN A 177 -11.52 -7.13 -7.50
N LEU A 178 -12.15 -6.05 -7.05
CA LEU A 178 -12.14 -4.76 -7.74
C LEU A 178 -10.73 -4.21 -8.02
N PRO A 179 -9.81 -4.14 -7.04
CA PRO A 179 -8.48 -3.60 -7.29
C PRO A 179 -7.71 -4.37 -8.36
N MET A 180 -7.76 -5.71 -8.32
CA MET A 180 -7.03 -6.52 -9.28
C MET A 180 -7.60 -6.41 -10.68
N LEU A 181 -8.92 -6.36 -10.85
CA LEU A 181 -9.55 -6.14 -12.16
C LEU A 181 -9.12 -4.80 -12.77
N VAL A 182 -9.09 -3.75 -11.96
CA VAL A 182 -8.62 -2.43 -12.40
C VAL A 182 -7.13 -2.47 -12.73
N LEU A 183 -6.30 -3.04 -11.84
CA LEU A 183 -4.85 -3.15 -12.05
C LEU A 183 -4.53 -3.94 -13.32
N THR A 184 -5.21 -5.04 -13.61
CA THR A 184 -5.04 -5.84 -14.83
C THR A 184 -5.13 -4.94 -16.06
N GLN A 185 -6.13 -4.05 -16.13
CA GLN A 185 -6.30 -3.12 -17.25
C GLN A 185 -5.20 -2.02 -17.25
N LEU A 186 -4.88 -1.43 -16.08
CA LEU A 186 -3.84 -0.40 -15.99
C LEU A 186 -2.45 -0.93 -16.37
N LEU A 187 -2.16 -2.20 -16.05
CA LEU A 187 -0.93 -2.87 -16.44
C LEU A 187 -0.91 -3.26 -17.93
N GLY A 188 -2.04 -3.22 -18.61
CA GLY A 188 -2.19 -3.61 -20.02
C GLY A 188 -2.18 -5.13 -20.22
N MET A 189 -2.67 -5.89 -19.23
CA MET A 189 -2.90 -7.33 -19.32
C MET A 189 -4.23 -7.61 -20.02
N PRO A 190 -4.42 -8.79 -20.62
CA PRO A 190 -5.72 -9.22 -21.13
C PRO A 190 -6.75 -9.36 -19.99
N ASP A 191 -8.00 -9.01 -20.23
CA ASP A 191 -9.05 -9.09 -19.21
C ASP A 191 -9.25 -10.50 -18.63
N GLU A 192 -9.04 -11.53 -19.45
CA GLU A 192 -9.13 -12.94 -19.05
C GLU A 192 -8.09 -13.35 -17.99
N ALA A 193 -7.02 -12.57 -17.84
CA ALA A 193 -6.00 -12.84 -16.82
C ALA A 193 -6.48 -12.44 -15.41
N GLY A 194 -7.44 -11.48 -15.30
CA GLY A 194 -7.87 -10.90 -14.03
C GLY A 194 -8.29 -11.90 -12.97
N PRO A 195 -9.25 -12.81 -13.21
CA PRO A 195 -9.73 -13.75 -12.19
C PRO A 195 -8.62 -14.64 -11.63
N ARG A 196 -7.72 -15.15 -12.48
CA ARG A 196 -6.63 -16.01 -12.06
C ARG A 196 -5.54 -15.25 -11.29
N LEU A 197 -5.32 -13.97 -11.62
CA LEU A 197 -4.43 -13.10 -10.86
C LEU A 197 -4.98 -12.77 -9.48
N VAL A 198 -6.30 -12.57 -9.36
CA VAL A 198 -6.97 -12.41 -8.06
C VAL A 198 -6.71 -13.63 -7.16
N GLU A 199 -6.89 -14.84 -7.70
CA GLU A 199 -6.63 -16.09 -6.96
C GLU A 199 -5.17 -16.22 -6.55
N ALA A 200 -4.23 -16.03 -7.47
CA ALA A 200 -2.80 -16.13 -7.19
C ALA A 200 -2.33 -15.09 -6.16
N THR A 201 -2.82 -13.86 -6.27
CA THR A 201 -2.48 -12.80 -5.32
C THR A 201 -3.03 -13.09 -3.93
N ARG A 202 -4.29 -13.55 -3.85
CA ARG A 202 -4.91 -13.97 -2.59
C ARG A 202 -4.12 -15.09 -1.90
N ASP A 203 -3.67 -16.06 -2.67
CA ASP A 203 -2.91 -17.21 -2.22
C ASP A 203 -1.55 -16.80 -1.63
N LEU A 204 -0.86 -15.91 -2.34
CA LEU A 204 0.39 -15.32 -1.89
C LEU A 204 0.23 -14.55 -0.55
N LEU A 205 -0.80 -13.71 -0.45
CA LEU A 205 -1.04 -12.88 0.73
C LEU A 205 -1.47 -13.71 1.95
N LYS A 206 -2.13 -14.85 1.74
CA LYS A 206 -2.51 -15.78 2.81
C LYS A 206 -1.38 -16.72 3.24
N GLY A 207 -0.27 -16.77 2.49
CA GLY A 207 0.82 -17.71 2.75
C GLY A 207 0.35 -19.16 2.73
N SER A 208 -0.53 -19.51 1.78
CA SER A 208 -1.06 -20.87 1.63
C SER A 208 0.02 -21.86 1.19
N GLU A 209 -0.27 -23.16 1.27
CA GLU A 209 0.63 -24.20 0.80
C GLU A 209 0.98 -24.04 -0.70
N THR A 210 0.10 -23.41 -1.49
CA THR A 210 0.27 -23.13 -2.92
C THR A 210 0.88 -21.76 -3.22
N ALA A 211 1.29 -21.00 -2.22
CA ALA A 211 1.83 -19.63 -2.40
C ALA A 211 3.09 -19.60 -3.31
N VAL A 212 3.93 -20.62 -3.25
CA VAL A 212 5.14 -20.72 -4.11
C VAL A 212 4.74 -20.89 -5.58
N GLU A 213 3.75 -21.75 -5.87
CA GLU A 213 3.22 -21.95 -7.22
C GLU A 213 2.51 -20.71 -7.74
N SER A 214 1.74 -20.05 -6.89
CA SER A 214 1.05 -18.79 -7.18
C SER A 214 2.04 -17.66 -7.48
N ASN A 215 3.16 -17.58 -6.75
CA ASN A 215 4.23 -16.64 -7.07
C ASN A 215 4.90 -16.93 -8.41
N ALA A 216 5.18 -18.19 -8.69
CA ALA A 216 5.76 -18.60 -9.98
C ALA A 216 4.81 -18.27 -11.15
N PHE A 217 3.50 -18.52 -10.97
CA PHE A 217 2.48 -18.16 -11.95
C PHE A 217 2.43 -16.62 -12.17
N LEU A 218 2.40 -15.84 -11.10
CA LEU A 218 2.37 -14.37 -11.20
C LEU A 218 3.60 -13.85 -11.94
N MET A 219 4.80 -14.32 -11.57
CA MET A 219 6.03 -13.91 -12.25
C MET A 219 6.02 -14.27 -13.73
N ALA A 220 5.67 -15.50 -14.08
CA ALA A 220 5.59 -15.94 -15.48
C ALA A 220 4.58 -15.09 -16.29
N ALA A 221 3.44 -14.74 -15.70
CA ALA A 221 2.44 -13.88 -16.35
C ALA A 221 2.97 -12.45 -16.60
N LEU A 222 3.73 -11.89 -15.65
CA LEU A 222 4.33 -10.57 -15.79
C LEU A 222 5.50 -10.54 -16.78
N GLU A 223 6.35 -11.57 -16.79
CA GLU A 223 7.43 -11.72 -17.78
C GLU A 223 6.86 -11.87 -19.20
N GLN A 224 5.80 -12.65 -19.36
CA GLN A 224 5.08 -12.75 -20.64
C GLN A 224 4.44 -11.43 -21.04
N LEU A 225 3.93 -10.63 -20.08
CA LEU A 225 3.42 -9.31 -20.36
C LEU A 225 4.52 -8.39 -20.89
N VAL A 226 5.68 -8.35 -20.22
CA VAL A 226 6.85 -7.59 -20.67
C VAL A 226 7.25 -7.97 -22.09
N ALA A 227 7.37 -9.27 -22.38
CA ALA A 227 7.69 -9.76 -23.71
C ALA A 227 6.67 -9.30 -24.77
N ARG A 228 5.37 -9.45 -24.50
CA ARG A 228 4.29 -8.99 -25.41
C ARG A 228 4.33 -7.48 -25.65
N LYS A 229 4.58 -6.68 -24.59
CA LYS A 229 4.62 -5.22 -24.71
C LYS A 229 5.86 -4.69 -25.41
N ARG A 230 6.91 -5.51 -25.52
CA ARG A 230 8.07 -5.21 -26.38
C ARG A 230 7.68 -5.23 -27.86
N ASP A 231 6.89 -6.24 -28.27
CA ASP A 231 6.47 -6.41 -29.66
C ASP A 231 5.27 -5.49 -30.01
N ALA A 232 4.37 -5.30 -29.05
CA ALA A 232 3.14 -4.54 -29.24
C ALA A 232 2.89 -3.58 -28.04
N PRO A 233 3.60 -2.43 -27.97
CA PRO A 233 3.40 -1.46 -26.90
C PRO A 233 2.02 -0.82 -26.98
N GLY A 234 1.45 -0.51 -25.80
CA GLY A 234 0.12 0.09 -25.65
C GLY A 234 0.10 1.32 -24.76
N PRO A 235 -1.06 1.95 -24.55
CA PRO A 235 -1.24 3.05 -23.61
C PRO A 235 -1.42 2.54 -22.17
N ASP A 236 -0.43 1.81 -21.66
CA ASP A 236 -0.47 1.14 -20.36
C ASP A 236 0.83 1.33 -19.57
N PHE A 237 0.75 1.03 -18.27
CA PHE A 237 1.86 1.22 -17.34
C PHE A 237 3.11 0.43 -17.73
N THR A 238 2.95 -0.82 -18.18
CA THR A 238 4.07 -1.68 -18.59
C THR A 238 4.84 -1.07 -19.76
N SER A 239 4.12 -0.66 -20.81
CA SER A 239 4.72 -0.02 -22.00
C SER A 239 5.42 1.30 -21.67
N TRP A 240 4.85 2.07 -20.74
CA TRP A 240 5.44 3.34 -20.32
C TRP A 240 6.72 3.15 -19.49
N LEU A 241 6.75 2.15 -18.59
CA LEU A 241 7.98 1.80 -17.86
C LEU A 241 9.09 1.35 -18.81
N MET A 242 8.76 0.46 -19.76
CA MET A 242 9.73 -0.07 -20.73
C MET A 242 10.31 1.01 -21.64
N SER A 243 9.53 2.01 -22.00
CA SER A 243 9.95 3.11 -22.88
C SER A 243 10.55 4.31 -22.13
N HIS A 244 10.66 4.24 -20.81
CA HIS A 244 11.11 5.37 -20.00
C HIS A 244 12.62 5.68 -20.23
N PRO A 245 13.04 6.96 -20.28
CA PRO A 245 14.44 7.36 -20.51
C PRO A 245 15.45 6.80 -19.50
N THR A 246 15.01 6.42 -18.29
CA THR A 246 15.87 5.79 -17.26
C THR A 246 16.26 4.36 -17.59
N ARG A 247 15.72 3.76 -18.67
CA ARG A 247 16.10 2.45 -19.23
C ARG A 247 16.07 1.32 -18.21
N LEU A 248 14.90 1.05 -17.65
CA LEU A 248 14.70 -0.14 -16.81
C LEU A 248 14.97 -1.41 -17.63
N THR A 249 15.65 -2.38 -17.04
CA THR A 249 15.75 -3.74 -17.60
C THR A 249 14.41 -4.44 -17.54
N ASP A 250 14.24 -5.51 -18.33
CA ASP A 250 13.01 -6.31 -18.30
C ASP A 250 12.74 -6.92 -16.92
N GLU A 251 13.81 -7.36 -16.25
CA GLU A 251 13.73 -7.86 -14.88
C GLU A 251 13.24 -6.75 -13.91
N GLU A 252 13.84 -5.56 -13.97
CA GLU A 252 13.38 -4.42 -13.16
C GLU A 252 11.91 -4.10 -13.45
N VAL A 253 11.48 -4.10 -14.71
CA VAL A 253 10.08 -3.88 -15.07
C VAL A 253 9.19 -4.95 -14.46
N ALA A 254 9.47 -6.24 -14.69
CA ALA A 254 8.66 -7.35 -14.19
C ALA A 254 8.55 -7.34 -12.64
N GLN A 255 9.66 -7.09 -11.93
CA GLN A 255 9.67 -6.99 -10.48
C GLN A 255 8.88 -5.77 -9.96
N HIS A 256 8.93 -4.62 -10.64
CA HIS A 256 8.10 -3.47 -10.29
C HIS A 256 6.62 -3.72 -10.54
N LEU A 257 6.25 -4.41 -11.63
CA LEU A 257 4.87 -4.82 -11.87
C LEU A 257 4.36 -5.76 -10.77
N ARG A 258 5.21 -6.69 -10.31
CA ARG A 258 4.90 -7.59 -9.20
C ARG A 258 4.63 -6.84 -7.90
N ILE A 259 5.52 -5.92 -7.51
CA ILE A 259 5.34 -5.10 -6.30
C ILE A 259 4.07 -4.26 -6.39
N VAL A 260 3.80 -3.64 -7.55
CA VAL A 260 2.58 -2.84 -7.76
C VAL A 260 1.34 -3.73 -7.63
N ALA A 261 1.32 -4.92 -8.26
CA ALA A 261 0.18 -5.83 -8.18
C ALA A 261 -0.11 -6.27 -6.75
N LEU A 262 0.93 -6.66 -5.98
CA LEU A 262 0.75 -7.14 -4.61
C LEU A 262 0.37 -6.01 -3.65
N ALA A 263 1.16 -4.94 -3.60
CA ALA A 263 0.98 -3.85 -2.65
C ALA A 263 -0.32 -3.06 -2.91
N ALA A 264 -0.65 -2.79 -4.17
CA ALA A 264 -1.86 -2.07 -4.50
C ALA A 264 -3.12 -2.91 -4.25
N ASN A 265 -3.09 -4.22 -4.55
CA ASN A 265 -4.26 -5.07 -4.36
C ASN A 265 -4.64 -5.19 -2.88
N GLU A 266 -3.72 -5.60 -2.01
CA GLU A 266 -4.01 -5.84 -0.59
C GLU A 266 -4.47 -4.55 0.11
N ASN A 267 -3.70 -3.47 -0.03
CA ASN A 267 -4.01 -2.22 0.66
C ASN A 267 -5.34 -1.62 0.18
N THR A 268 -5.65 -1.69 -1.12
CA THR A 268 -6.90 -1.17 -1.66
C THR A 268 -8.09 -2.05 -1.25
N THR A 269 -7.91 -3.38 -1.20
CA THR A 269 -8.90 -4.32 -0.67
C THR A 269 -9.27 -4.00 0.78
N ASN A 270 -8.26 -3.86 1.65
CA ASN A 270 -8.46 -3.60 3.06
C ASN A 270 -9.11 -2.23 3.29
N LEU A 271 -8.66 -1.21 2.56
CA LEU A 271 -9.24 0.13 2.63
C LEU A 271 -10.71 0.13 2.17
N THR A 272 -11.05 -0.58 1.09
CA THR A 272 -12.42 -0.71 0.59
C THR A 272 -13.31 -1.39 1.62
N ALA A 273 -12.89 -2.53 2.16
CA ALA A 273 -13.66 -3.30 3.14
C ALA A 273 -13.89 -2.51 4.44
N ASN A 274 -12.84 -1.88 4.98
CA ASN A 274 -12.92 -1.11 6.22
C ASN A 274 -13.78 0.15 6.04
N THR A 275 -13.67 0.85 4.89
CA THR A 275 -14.51 2.02 4.59
C THR A 275 -15.99 1.62 4.43
N LEU A 276 -16.28 0.50 3.73
CA LEU A 276 -17.63 -0.01 3.61
C LEU A 276 -18.23 -0.37 4.98
N ARG A 277 -17.46 -1.07 5.85
CA ARG A 277 -17.92 -1.34 7.23
C ARG A 277 -18.29 -0.04 7.94
N MET A 278 -17.40 0.95 7.93
CA MET A 278 -17.65 2.24 8.60
C MET A 278 -18.92 2.92 8.06
N VAL A 279 -19.09 2.97 6.74
CA VAL A 279 -20.29 3.57 6.13
C VAL A 279 -21.57 2.83 6.52
N LEU A 280 -21.51 1.49 6.67
CA LEU A 280 -22.68 0.67 7.01
C LEU A 280 -22.99 0.66 8.52
N THR A 281 -22.00 0.87 9.39
CA THR A 281 -22.17 0.70 10.84
C THR A 281 -22.23 2.02 11.62
N ASP A 282 -21.55 3.06 11.16
CA ASP A 282 -21.55 4.34 11.88
C ASP A 282 -22.69 5.24 11.41
N PRO A 283 -23.73 5.48 12.26
CA PRO A 283 -24.87 6.32 11.88
C PRO A 283 -24.48 7.76 11.50
N ARG A 284 -23.35 8.25 12.06
CA ARG A 284 -22.85 9.61 11.77
C ARG A 284 -22.39 9.69 10.34
N PHE A 285 -21.66 8.67 9.83
CA PHE A 285 -21.24 8.61 8.45
C PHE A 285 -22.42 8.44 7.49
N ARG A 286 -23.33 7.52 7.80
CA ARG A 286 -24.54 7.29 7.00
C ARG A 286 -25.42 8.55 6.90
N ALA A 287 -25.72 9.19 8.01
CA ALA A 287 -26.47 10.44 8.05
C ALA A 287 -25.74 11.60 7.37
N SER A 288 -24.41 11.68 7.54
CA SER A 288 -23.59 12.73 6.94
C SER A 288 -23.46 12.61 5.44
N LEU A 289 -23.32 11.39 4.89
CA LEU A 289 -23.29 11.14 3.46
C LEU A 289 -24.66 11.46 2.81
N THR A 290 -25.77 11.00 3.42
CA THR A 290 -27.13 11.29 2.92
C THR A 290 -27.55 12.73 3.13
N GLY A 291 -27.10 13.38 4.19
CA GLY A 291 -27.36 14.79 4.51
C GLY A 291 -26.45 15.79 3.80
N GLY A 292 -25.44 15.31 3.03
CA GLY A 292 -24.50 16.17 2.29
C GLY A 292 -23.50 16.92 3.16
N SER A 293 -23.35 16.59 4.45
CA SER A 293 -22.39 17.21 5.36
C SER A 293 -20.98 16.59 5.29
N MET A 294 -20.86 15.39 4.73
CA MET A 294 -19.61 14.68 4.49
C MET A 294 -19.67 14.02 3.12
N THR A 295 -18.57 14.01 2.41
CA THR A 295 -18.44 13.30 1.14
C THR A 295 -17.80 11.94 1.36
N LEU A 296 -17.93 11.02 0.39
CA LEU A 296 -17.22 9.74 0.45
C LEU A 296 -15.69 9.89 0.51
N PRO A 297 -15.06 10.84 -0.23
CA PRO A 297 -13.64 11.17 -0.02
C PRO A 297 -13.29 11.59 1.41
N ASP A 298 -14.17 12.30 2.11
CA ASP A 298 -13.94 12.68 3.52
C ASP A 298 -13.98 11.45 4.44
N ALA A 299 -14.93 10.54 4.21
CA ALA A 299 -15.01 9.27 4.92
C ALA A 299 -13.75 8.42 4.69
N LEU A 300 -13.24 8.40 3.47
CA LEU A 300 -12.02 7.71 3.11
C LEU A 300 -10.79 8.29 3.84
N GLU A 301 -10.64 9.61 3.87
CA GLU A 301 -9.53 10.25 4.61
C GLU A 301 -9.65 10.00 6.12
N GLN A 302 -10.87 9.98 6.68
CA GLN A 302 -11.09 9.61 8.08
C GLN A 302 -10.63 8.16 8.35
N MET A 303 -10.96 7.22 7.44
CA MET A 303 -10.53 5.83 7.56
C MET A 303 -9.01 5.68 7.48
N LEU A 304 -8.34 6.44 6.60
CA LEU A 304 -6.88 6.45 6.50
C LEU A 304 -6.18 6.96 7.78
N TRP A 305 -6.84 7.82 8.54
CA TRP A 305 -6.39 8.24 9.87
C TRP A 305 -6.63 7.18 10.94
N ASP A 306 -7.82 6.60 10.97
CA ASP A 306 -8.27 5.73 12.06
C ASP A 306 -7.80 4.29 11.93
N GLU A 307 -7.98 3.72 10.74
CA GLU A 307 -7.66 2.33 10.43
C GLU A 307 -6.96 2.22 9.06
N PRO A 308 -5.71 2.71 8.93
CA PRO A 308 -4.97 2.59 7.67
C PRO A 308 -4.81 1.12 7.28
N PRO A 309 -4.85 0.78 5.99
CA PRO A 309 -4.79 -0.61 5.51
C PRO A 309 -3.51 -1.33 5.94
N THR A 310 -2.41 -0.60 6.10
CA THR A 310 -1.18 -1.08 6.74
C THR A 310 -1.05 -0.42 8.09
N SER A 311 -1.12 -1.22 9.16
CA SER A 311 -0.98 -0.73 10.54
C SER A 311 0.47 -0.48 10.92
N VAL A 312 1.36 -1.41 10.54
CA VAL A 312 2.81 -1.32 10.76
C VAL A 312 3.52 -1.65 9.46
N LEU A 313 4.23 -0.70 8.92
CA LEU A 313 5.03 -0.88 7.71
C LEU A 313 6.40 -1.48 8.11
N PRO A 314 6.73 -2.70 7.65
CA PRO A 314 8.08 -3.20 7.82
C PRO A 314 9.02 -2.41 6.93
N ALA A 315 10.03 -2.25 7.29
CA ALA A 315 11.42 -2.46 7.34
C ALA A 315 12.17 -1.19 6.96
N ARG A 316 12.84 -0.65 7.93
CA ARG A 316 13.96 0.27 7.78
C ARG A 316 15.10 -0.28 8.59
N TRP A 317 16.31 0.04 8.20
CA TRP A 317 17.51 -0.40 8.92
C TRP A 317 18.43 0.77 9.19
N ALA A 318 18.87 0.91 10.43
CA ALA A 318 19.81 1.97 10.80
C ALA A 318 21.15 1.77 10.07
N THR A 319 21.63 2.80 9.40
CA THR A 319 22.91 2.79 8.67
C THR A 319 24.12 2.96 9.58
N GLY A 320 23.91 3.52 10.77
CA GLY A 320 24.90 3.77 11.82
C GLY A 320 24.21 3.86 13.18
N ASP A 321 25.00 3.89 14.23
CA ASP A 321 24.50 4.12 15.59
C ASP A 321 23.83 5.50 15.66
N THR A 322 22.63 5.56 16.21
CA THR A 322 21.82 6.80 16.24
C THR A 322 20.85 6.79 17.41
N GLU A 323 20.29 7.95 17.73
CA GLU A 323 19.21 8.08 18.71
C GLU A 323 17.88 8.35 17.99
N LEU A 324 16.80 7.72 18.46
CA LEU A 324 15.45 7.93 17.99
C LEU A 324 14.45 7.83 19.14
N GLY A 325 13.69 8.89 19.41
CA GLY A 325 12.68 8.90 20.46
C GLY A 325 13.22 8.57 21.87
N GLY A 326 14.48 8.94 22.16
CA GLY A 326 15.16 8.65 23.42
C GLY A 326 15.73 7.23 23.51
N GLN A 327 15.69 6.45 22.43
CA GLN A 327 16.28 5.10 22.34
C GLN A 327 17.58 5.13 21.53
N SER A 328 18.58 4.36 21.97
CA SER A 328 19.83 4.16 21.24
C SER A 328 19.65 3.03 20.24
N VAL A 329 19.59 3.34 18.95
CA VAL A 329 19.43 2.42 17.82
C VAL A 329 20.81 2.16 17.22
N ARG A 330 21.18 0.91 17.02
CA ARG A 330 22.51 0.53 16.49
C ARG A 330 22.48 0.30 14.99
N ALA A 331 23.64 0.41 14.38
CA ALA A 331 23.84 0.06 12.98
C ALA A 331 23.34 -1.35 12.67
N GLY A 332 22.49 -1.49 11.66
CA GLY A 332 21.86 -2.74 11.26
C GLY A 332 20.63 -3.16 12.08
N ASP A 333 20.20 -2.38 13.08
CA ASP A 333 18.93 -2.62 13.76
C ASP A 333 17.76 -2.38 12.81
N MET A 334 16.73 -3.23 12.91
CA MET A 334 15.48 -3.10 12.16
C MET A 334 14.50 -2.17 12.88
N LEU A 335 13.91 -1.25 12.14
CA LEU A 335 12.81 -0.41 12.58
C LEU A 335 11.52 -0.77 11.83
N LEU A 336 10.42 -0.80 12.56
CA LEU A 336 9.06 -1.01 12.07
C LEU A 336 8.29 0.29 12.25
N LEU A 337 7.70 0.78 11.18
CA LEU A 337 7.00 2.06 11.20
C LEU A 337 5.53 1.84 11.57
N GLY A 338 5.16 2.23 12.75
CA GLY A 338 3.79 2.16 13.25
C GLY A 338 2.93 3.26 12.65
N LEU A 339 2.34 3.02 11.46
CA LEU A 339 1.52 4.01 10.77
C LEU A 339 0.21 4.27 11.52
N ALA A 340 -0.49 3.20 11.92
CA ALA A 340 -1.71 3.32 12.71
C ALA A 340 -1.45 3.93 14.11
N PRO A 341 -0.50 3.43 14.92
CA PRO A 341 -0.21 4.07 16.19
C PRO A 341 0.34 5.49 16.03
N GLY A 342 1.12 5.78 14.99
CA GLY A 342 1.60 7.15 14.70
C GLY A 342 0.45 8.11 14.38
N ASN A 343 -0.52 7.69 13.57
CA ASN A 343 -1.75 8.47 13.30
C ASN A 343 -2.57 8.72 14.58
N GLY A 344 -2.51 7.80 15.53
CA GLY A 344 -3.19 7.91 16.82
C GLY A 344 -2.35 8.54 17.93
N ASP A 345 -1.16 9.09 17.63
CA ASP A 345 -0.28 9.71 18.61
C ASP A 345 -0.98 10.88 19.33
N PRO A 346 -1.13 10.83 20.67
CA PRO A 346 -1.78 11.91 21.44
C PRO A 346 -1.10 13.27 21.31
N VAL A 347 0.17 13.32 20.93
CA VAL A 347 0.91 14.58 20.72
C VAL A 347 0.34 15.36 19.54
N ILE A 348 -0.13 14.69 18.49
CA ILE A 348 -0.69 15.33 17.30
C ILE A 348 -2.21 15.23 17.23
N ARG A 349 -2.78 14.24 17.90
CA ARG A 349 -4.23 13.98 17.93
C ARG A 349 -4.69 13.72 19.37
N PRO A 350 -4.72 14.76 20.22
CA PRO A 350 -5.06 14.61 21.64
C PRO A 350 -6.50 14.15 21.87
N ASP A 351 -7.40 14.45 20.95
CA ASP A 351 -8.79 13.99 20.95
C ASP A 351 -9.11 13.24 19.66
N ARG A 352 -9.26 11.92 19.75
CA ARG A 352 -9.58 11.05 18.62
C ARG A 352 -11.01 11.16 18.12
N SER A 353 -11.90 11.81 18.90
CA SER A 353 -13.28 12.06 18.47
C SER A 353 -13.39 13.21 17.47
N VAL A 354 -12.37 14.07 17.40
CA VAL A 354 -12.32 15.16 16.42
C VAL A 354 -12.11 14.58 15.02
N PRO A 355 -13.02 14.88 14.07
CA PRO A 355 -12.89 14.39 12.71
C PRO A 355 -11.62 14.90 12.03
N MET A 356 -10.97 14.02 11.27
CA MET A 356 -9.75 14.32 10.52
C MET A 356 -9.98 14.45 9.01
N HIS A 357 -11.25 14.41 8.56
CA HIS A 357 -11.58 14.58 7.15
C HIS A 357 -11.04 15.92 6.60
N GLY A 358 -10.58 15.92 5.37
CA GLY A 358 -9.89 17.06 4.76
C GLY A 358 -8.41 17.20 5.14
N ASN A 359 -7.92 16.49 6.15
CA ASN A 359 -6.51 16.45 6.51
C ASN A 359 -5.82 15.21 5.93
N ARG A 360 -4.90 15.42 4.99
CA ARG A 360 -4.16 14.36 4.30
C ARG A 360 -2.78 14.07 4.88
N SER A 361 -2.48 14.58 6.06
CA SER A 361 -1.16 14.40 6.70
C SER A 361 -1.01 13.06 7.44
N HIS A 362 -1.97 12.13 7.30
CA HIS A 362 -1.84 10.79 7.88
C HIS A 362 -0.65 10.02 7.27
N LEU A 363 -0.14 9.04 7.99
CA LEU A 363 1.00 8.22 7.59
C LEU A 363 0.64 7.07 6.63
N ALA A 364 -0.64 6.86 6.31
CA ALA A 364 -1.12 5.68 5.57
C ALA A 364 -0.46 5.47 4.19
N PHE A 365 0.02 6.53 3.55
CA PHE A 365 0.77 6.46 2.30
C PHE A 365 2.27 6.71 2.49
N SER A 366 2.78 6.59 3.71
CA SER A 366 4.16 6.90 4.04
C SER A 366 4.48 8.40 3.86
N SER A 367 5.76 8.76 3.79
CA SER A 367 6.25 10.13 3.54
C SER A 367 7.67 10.08 3.01
N GLY A 368 8.18 11.20 2.47
CA GLY A 368 9.54 11.34 1.97
C GLY A 368 9.78 10.62 0.64
N PRO A 369 11.02 10.21 0.32
CA PRO A 369 11.35 9.66 -0.98
C PRO A 369 10.54 8.40 -1.34
N HIS A 370 10.12 7.62 -0.35
CA HIS A 370 9.35 6.39 -0.52
C HIS A 370 7.85 6.57 -0.26
N GLU A 371 7.32 7.78 -0.32
CA GLU A 371 5.88 8.02 -0.29
C GLU A 371 5.17 7.22 -1.40
N CYS A 372 3.97 6.70 -1.14
CA CYS A 372 3.25 5.86 -2.09
C CYS A 372 3.01 6.58 -3.43
N PRO A 373 3.50 6.04 -4.57
CA PRO A 373 3.31 6.69 -5.87
C PRO A 373 1.89 6.51 -6.41
N GLY A 374 1.18 5.49 -5.94
CA GLY A 374 -0.17 5.13 -6.40
C GLY A 374 -1.30 5.68 -5.53
N GLN A 375 -1.04 6.59 -4.59
CA GLN A 375 -2.04 7.04 -3.63
C GLN A 375 -3.32 7.61 -4.27
N ASP A 376 -3.20 8.37 -5.35
CA ASP A 376 -4.37 8.94 -6.05
C ASP A 376 -5.15 7.87 -6.82
N ILE A 377 -4.46 6.87 -7.39
CA ILE A 377 -5.09 5.73 -8.06
C ILE A 377 -5.85 4.87 -7.04
N GLY A 378 -5.20 4.54 -5.91
CA GLY A 378 -5.82 3.79 -4.83
C GLY A 378 -7.08 4.47 -4.28
N ARG A 379 -7.00 5.78 -3.99
CA ARG A 379 -8.18 6.56 -3.59
C ARG A 379 -9.28 6.52 -4.64
N ALA A 380 -8.95 6.69 -5.92
CA ALA A 380 -9.93 6.68 -7.00
C ALA A 380 -10.63 5.32 -7.15
N ILE A 381 -9.91 4.20 -6.93
CA ILE A 381 -10.49 2.85 -6.95
C ILE A 381 -11.50 2.70 -5.81
N VAL A 382 -11.12 3.05 -4.59
CA VAL A 382 -11.98 2.90 -3.41
C VAL A 382 -13.19 3.83 -3.48
N ASP A 383 -12.95 5.13 -3.70
CA ASP A 383 -14.00 6.15 -3.78
C ASP A 383 -15.05 5.82 -4.86
N THR A 384 -14.57 5.59 -6.09
CA THR A 384 -15.49 5.29 -7.21
C THR A 384 -16.17 3.93 -7.03
N GLY A 385 -15.45 2.92 -6.55
CA GLY A 385 -16.04 1.58 -6.34
C GLY A 385 -17.15 1.58 -5.31
N ILE A 386 -16.93 2.25 -4.17
CA ILE A 386 -17.95 2.37 -3.11
C ILE A 386 -19.13 3.23 -3.59
N ASP A 387 -18.86 4.34 -4.29
CA ASP A 387 -19.92 5.20 -4.84
C ASP A 387 -20.86 4.41 -5.78
N VAL A 388 -20.32 3.65 -6.72
CA VAL A 388 -21.08 2.77 -7.60
C VAL A 388 -21.87 1.74 -6.82
N LEU A 389 -21.26 1.10 -5.80
CA LEU A 389 -21.95 0.10 -4.99
C LEU A 389 -23.16 0.70 -4.25
N LEU A 390 -22.96 1.84 -3.58
CA LEU A 390 -24.04 2.50 -2.82
C LEU A 390 -25.15 3.04 -3.74
N MET A 391 -24.81 3.51 -4.94
CA MET A 391 -25.84 3.92 -5.93
C MET A 391 -26.65 2.74 -6.45
N ARG A 392 -26.02 1.58 -6.67
CA ARG A 392 -26.69 0.37 -7.17
C ARG A 392 -27.50 -0.36 -6.09
N LEU A 393 -27.08 -0.24 -4.83
CA LEU A 393 -27.68 -0.91 -3.67
C LEU A 393 -28.01 0.12 -2.57
N PRO A 394 -29.02 0.99 -2.80
CA PRO A 394 -29.27 2.12 -1.89
C PRO A 394 -29.80 1.71 -0.52
N ASP A 395 -30.37 0.51 -0.40
CA ASP A 395 -30.89 -0.07 0.84
C ASP A 395 -29.96 -1.12 1.47
N ILE A 396 -28.71 -1.17 1.04
CA ILE A 396 -27.72 -2.10 1.57
C ILE A 396 -27.53 -1.93 3.07
N ASP A 397 -27.50 -3.05 3.80
CA ASP A 397 -27.30 -3.09 5.25
C ASP A 397 -26.54 -4.35 5.65
N LEU A 398 -25.98 -4.39 6.88
CA LEU A 398 -25.33 -5.59 7.39
C LEU A 398 -26.35 -6.74 7.49
N ALA A 399 -25.91 -7.93 7.11
CA ALA A 399 -26.70 -9.16 7.29
C ALA A 399 -26.51 -9.80 8.68
N VAL A 400 -25.50 -9.34 9.45
CA VAL A 400 -25.17 -9.78 10.79
C VAL A 400 -24.94 -8.56 11.71
N PRO A 401 -25.08 -8.68 13.04
CA PRO A 401 -24.67 -7.62 13.96
C PRO A 401 -23.19 -7.28 13.79
N GLU A 402 -22.82 -6.00 13.97
CA GLU A 402 -21.43 -5.55 13.84
C GLU A 402 -20.45 -6.33 14.73
N GLY A 403 -20.88 -6.67 15.95
CA GLY A 403 -20.07 -7.43 16.92
C GLY A 403 -19.74 -8.87 16.47
N ASP A 404 -20.47 -9.40 15.48
CA ASP A 404 -20.24 -10.75 14.93
C ASP A 404 -19.28 -10.73 13.72
N LEU A 405 -18.83 -9.55 13.29
CA LEU A 405 -17.85 -9.41 12.22
C LEU A 405 -16.50 -10.00 12.66
N THR A 406 -15.94 -10.85 11.82
CA THR A 406 -14.67 -11.52 12.10
C THR A 406 -13.51 -10.82 11.40
N TRP A 407 -12.37 -10.77 12.11
CA TRP A 407 -11.17 -10.09 11.65
C TRP A 407 -10.02 -11.07 11.40
N VAL A 408 -9.19 -10.73 10.45
CA VAL A 408 -7.84 -11.28 10.32
C VAL A 408 -6.91 -10.20 10.84
N SER A 409 -6.18 -10.54 11.89
CA SER A 409 -5.21 -9.61 12.49
C SER A 409 -3.81 -10.19 12.38
N HIS A 410 -2.96 -9.44 11.74
CA HIS A 410 -1.53 -9.61 11.71
C HIS A 410 -0.88 -8.28 12.12
N TRP A 411 0.34 -8.28 12.61
CA TRP A 411 0.97 -7.03 13.05
C TRP A 411 1.15 -5.99 11.91
N ILE A 412 1.22 -6.44 10.65
CA ILE A 412 1.29 -5.55 9.48
C ILE A 412 -0.07 -4.92 9.20
N ALA A 413 -1.15 -5.70 9.25
CA ALA A 413 -2.48 -5.25 8.85
C ALA A 413 -3.57 -5.91 9.69
N ARG A 414 -4.70 -5.21 9.83
CA ARG A 414 -5.95 -5.73 10.38
C ARG A 414 -7.05 -5.49 9.37
N HIS A 415 -7.71 -6.54 8.93
CA HIS A 415 -8.76 -6.45 7.93
C HIS A 415 -9.92 -7.40 8.23
N LEU A 416 -11.07 -7.12 7.64
CA LEU A 416 -12.24 -7.98 7.74
C LEU A 416 -12.02 -9.31 7.02
N ARG A 417 -12.44 -10.41 7.66
CA ARG A 417 -12.50 -11.72 7.01
C ARG A 417 -13.66 -11.83 6.04
N ALA A 418 -14.81 -11.22 6.40
CA ALA A 418 -16.02 -11.16 5.62
C ALA A 418 -16.82 -9.92 6.00
N LEU A 419 -17.60 -9.40 5.06
CA LEU A 419 -18.57 -8.33 5.28
C LEU A 419 -19.93 -8.75 4.69
N PRO A 420 -20.70 -9.59 5.41
CA PRO A 420 -22.00 -10.06 4.95
C PRO A 420 -23.02 -8.92 4.92
N VAL A 421 -23.66 -8.73 3.78
CA VAL A 421 -24.69 -7.71 3.57
C VAL A 421 -25.97 -8.29 2.99
N LYS A 422 -27.07 -7.55 3.17
CA LYS A 422 -28.39 -7.79 2.59
C LYS A 422 -28.87 -6.51 1.89
N PHE A 423 -29.65 -6.68 0.84
CA PHE A 423 -30.23 -5.59 0.05
C PHE A 423 -31.44 -6.12 -0.72
N THR A 424 -32.25 -5.24 -1.31
CA THR A 424 -33.33 -5.67 -2.20
C THR A 424 -32.75 -6.25 -3.49
N PRO A 425 -33.14 -7.48 -3.90
CA PRO A 425 -32.68 -8.06 -5.17
C PRO A 425 -32.98 -7.14 -6.35
N GLY A 426 -32.01 -7.00 -7.24
CA GLY A 426 -32.10 -6.16 -8.42
C GLY A 426 -31.82 -6.93 -9.71
N VAL A 427 -31.87 -6.21 -10.82
CA VAL A 427 -31.55 -6.75 -12.15
C VAL A 427 -30.14 -6.36 -12.54
N PRO A 428 -29.33 -7.27 -13.11
CA PRO A 428 -28.02 -6.94 -13.64
C PRO A 428 -28.12 -5.83 -14.72
N ALA A 429 -27.26 -4.80 -14.62
CA ALA A 429 -27.22 -3.69 -15.59
C ALA A 429 -26.74 -4.15 -16.98
N SER A 430 -25.96 -5.23 -17.04
CA SER A 430 -25.48 -5.84 -18.28
C SER A 430 -26.61 -6.45 -19.16
N ALA A 431 -27.79 -6.68 -18.60
CA ALA A 431 -28.93 -7.17 -19.36
C ALA A 431 -29.50 -6.11 -20.34
N ASP A 432 -29.28 -4.81 -20.07
CA ASP A 432 -29.80 -3.70 -20.90
C ASP A 432 -28.78 -3.20 -21.95
N ALA A 433 -27.50 -3.62 -21.89
CA ALA A 433 -26.41 -3.08 -22.70
C ALA A 433 -26.02 -3.93 -23.93
N SER A 434 -27.00 -4.64 -24.55
CA SER A 434 -26.71 -5.33 -25.80
C SER A 434 -26.77 -4.39 -27.06
N GLY A 435 -26.50 -3.11 -26.88
CA GLY A 435 -26.56 -2.14 -27.95
C GLY A 435 -25.70 -0.90 -27.77
N ASP A 436 -24.40 -1.00 -27.52
CA ASP A 436 -23.51 0.07 -27.98
C ASP A 436 -22.03 -0.37 -28.00
N GLY A 437 -21.38 0.09 -29.08
CA GLY A 437 -20.13 -0.33 -29.66
C GLY A 437 -18.91 -0.57 -28.76
N ALA A 438 -18.11 -1.46 -29.28
CA ALA A 438 -16.77 -1.79 -28.83
C ALA A 438 -15.87 -0.55 -28.74
N ASP A 439 -15.72 0.02 -27.55
CA ASP A 439 -14.65 0.95 -27.22
C ASP A 439 -13.45 0.15 -26.67
N GLY A 440 -12.45 0.02 -27.53
CA GLY A 440 -11.16 -0.61 -27.20
C GLY A 440 -10.36 0.21 -26.18
N PRO A 441 -9.15 -0.26 -25.79
CA PRO A 441 -8.32 0.31 -24.71
C PRO A 441 -7.78 1.75 -24.94
N HIS A 442 -8.38 2.50 -25.89
CA HIS A 442 -7.99 3.88 -26.19
C HIS A 442 -8.39 4.92 -25.14
N ASP A 443 -9.16 4.55 -24.14
CA ASP A 443 -9.85 5.47 -23.25
C ASP A 443 -9.03 5.96 -22.03
N LEU A 444 -7.76 5.59 -21.92
CA LEU A 444 -6.88 5.99 -20.81
C LEU A 444 -5.95 7.18 -21.12
N ARG A 445 -6.10 7.82 -22.28
CA ARG A 445 -5.25 8.96 -22.67
C ARG A 445 -5.93 10.31 -22.43
N GLU A 446 -5.15 11.30 -21.99
CA GLU A 446 -5.49 12.71 -22.19
C GLU A 446 -5.57 13.00 -23.70
N SER A 447 -6.65 13.65 -24.13
CA SER A 447 -6.74 14.23 -25.47
C SER A 447 -5.70 15.32 -25.61
N ALA A 448 -4.58 15.04 -26.31
CA ALA A 448 -3.60 16.02 -26.72
C ALA A 448 -4.25 16.98 -27.72
N GLY A 449 -4.98 17.96 -27.23
CA GLY A 449 -5.52 19.11 -27.96
C GLY A 449 -4.53 20.26 -27.92
N GLY A 450 -3.41 20.15 -28.59
CA GLY A 450 -2.48 21.22 -28.85
C GLY A 450 -2.17 21.28 -30.34
N GLY A 451 -3.02 21.93 -31.12
CA GLY A 451 -2.72 22.25 -32.52
C GLY A 451 -1.53 23.20 -32.61
N PRO A 452 -0.73 23.12 -33.67
CA PRO A 452 0.44 23.99 -33.85
C PRO A 452 0.00 25.44 -34.06
N LEU A 453 0.48 26.35 -33.21
CA LEU A 453 0.42 27.78 -33.42
C LEU A 453 1.26 28.13 -34.65
N VAL A 454 0.58 28.51 -35.72
CA VAL A 454 1.16 29.10 -36.92
C VAL A 454 1.83 30.44 -36.54
N ALA A 455 3.11 30.55 -36.80
CA ALA A 455 3.87 31.79 -36.72
C ALA A 455 3.39 32.75 -37.81
N GLY A 456 2.75 33.85 -37.42
CA GLY A 456 2.48 35.00 -38.24
C GLY A 456 3.28 36.21 -37.73
N GLY A 457 4.28 36.64 -38.49
CA GLY A 457 5.09 37.80 -38.19
C GLY A 457 4.35 39.13 -38.42
N GLY A 458 4.78 40.18 -37.73
CA GLY A 458 4.33 41.55 -37.98
C GLY A 458 4.68 42.53 -36.86
N GLY A 459 5.80 43.15 -36.91
CA GLY A 459 6.20 44.52 -36.86
C GLY A 459 5.77 45.44 -35.71
N ALA A 460 6.83 46.03 -35.13
CA ALA A 460 7.02 47.44 -34.72
C ALA A 460 6.29 47.98 -33.47
N GLY A 461 7.07 48.56 -32.57
CA GLY A 461 6.61 49.70 -31.77
C GLY A 461 6.96 49.64 -30.26
N ALA A 462 8.18 50.03 -29.92
CA ALA A 462 8.53 50.42 -28.55
C ALA A 462 8.06 51.85 -28.25
N PRO A 463 7.67 52.17 -27.03
CA PRO A 463 7.86 53.51 -26.47
C PRO A 463 8.68 53.49 -25.17
N PRO A 464 9.20 54.69 -24.78
CA PRO A 464 10.38 54.83 -23.94
C PRO A 464 10.10 54.93 -22.43
N PRO A 465 11.15 55.00 -21.59
CA PRO A 465 11.05 54.99 -20.13
C PRO A 465 10.81 56.35 -19.52
N ARG A 466 10.01 56.42 -18.45
CA ARG A 466 9.96 57.53 -17.49
C ARG A 466 10.03 56.93 -16.11
N GLY A 467 10.93 57.23 -15.26
CA GLY A 467 11.31 58.50 -14.67
C GLY A 467 11.27 58.25 -13.17
N ALA A 468 12.45 58.22 -12.52
CA ALA A 468 12.61 58.07 -11.06
C ALA A 468 12.06 59.27 -10.33
N ARG A 469 11.41 59.05 -9.19
CA ARG A 469 11.41 59.96 -8.03
C ARG A 469 11.45 59.14 -6.74
N GLY A 470 12.47 59.34 -5.97
CA GLY A 470 12.55 58.96 -4.57
C GLY A 470 12.12 60.14 -3.69
N PRO A 471 12.52 60.15 -2.38
CA PRO A 471 11.73 59.65 -1.29
C PRO A 471 11.14 60.82 -0.46
N ASP A 472 10.18 60.50 0.40
CA ASP A 472 9.99 61.19 1.69
C ASP A 472 8.66 60.77 2.31
N GLY A 473 8.68 60.49 3.66
CA GLY A 473 7.51 60.30 4.53
C GLY A 473 7.48 58.97 5.21
#